data_797ccc05bd8c436772d883980490046b
#
_entry.id   797ccc05bd8c436772d883980490046b
#
_cell.length_a   1.000
_cell.length_b   1.000
_cell.length_c   1.000
_cell.angle_alpha   90.00
_cell.angle_beta   90.00
_cell.angle_gamma   90.00
#
_symmetry.space_group_name_H-M   'P 1'
#
loop_
_entity.id
_entity.type
_entity.pdbx_description
1 polymer ?
#
loop_
_entity_poly.entity_id
_entity_poly.type
_entity_poly.pdbx_seq_one_letter_code
_entity_poly.pdbx_strand_id
1 'polypeptide(L)'
;MRFDLTLGSAMAVLSALSLLGGAAQAQDTGDFVADGPTASRPADPFANSVSSPAAALTNQTPDYFEATYPHLLRAPLPARIYKQGGIPPVIEPLEMSANPHGRLGTYLPGGAIDTARNAFFLPLNSTNGRSCVTCHQPPSGMSISLRNIRARFRNTGGTDPLFVPVDGANCPDAVPASYTSGAPYGGLEGKGLRSLQQAYSLLLNRGLIRIPMPWPPRGNSNPEFTLDLVRDAPGCNRSVDFGLKTGIASVYRRPQMSAQMNFKTVRPKGTGPVLARSLMWDGREPSLEQQAINATLGHAQALKAPTSAQVAQIVAFENSAYSAQLKDRLAGRLDQAGGKGGPVNLSGQTISPSFSPPITFNEYDAWIPGAGKRRSIANGQRIFNQRTLLIVDVAGVNTVLGSTFFGACSTCHNVDHAGADVFPNPQRDIGVGGTASATGGPSASGDLPVFRLTCRANAAPHPFLGRGPIETNDPGLALFTGRCADIGKFTVPQLRALVAREPYFHDGSAATLEAVIRFYEQRFQFSPPLSDKDRADLVSFLSAL
;
A
#
# COMPACT_ATOMS: atom_id res chain seq x y z
N MET A 1 -26.08 2.66 37.31
CA MET A 1 -25.56 1.30 37.32
C MET A 1 -24.18 1.32 36.71
N ARG A 2 -23.15 1.12 37.52
CA ARG A 2 -21.76 1.01 37.05
C ARG A 2 -21.56 -0.42 36.55
N PHE A 3 -21.19 -0.57 35.30
CA PHE A 3 -20.69 -1.86 34.79
C PHE A 3 -19.17 -1.80 34.81
N ASP A 4 -18.57 -2.49 35.79
CA ASP A 4 -17.16 -2.86 35.75
C ASP A 4 -17.00 -4.03 34.76
N LEU A 5 -16.64 -3.71 33.54
CA LEU A 5 -16.20 -4.70 32.55
C LEU A 5 -14.69 -4.92 32.72
N THR A 6 -14.36 -5.96 33.46
CA THR A 6 -12.97 -6.41 33.69
C THR A 6 -12.31 -6.91 32.41
N LEU A 7 -11.01 -6.71 32.30
CA LEU A 7 -10.11 -7.18 31.21
C LEU A 7 -10.28 -8.67 30.80
N GLY A 8 -10.97 -9.47 31.61
CA GLY A 8 -11.17 -10.89 31.36
C GLY A 8 -12.03 -11.23 30.12
N SER A 9 -12.95 -10.35 29.73
CA SER A 9 -13.86 -10.64 28.61
C SER A 9 -13.20 -10.53 27.22
N ALA A 10 -12.23 -9.64 27.05
CA ALA A 10 -11.48 -9.52 25.80
C ALA A 10 -10.51 -10.70 25.58
N MET A 11 -9.94 -11.24 26.64
CA MET A 11 -9.10 -12.45 26.57
C MET A 11 -9.90 -13.72 26.26
N ALA A 12 -11.13 -13.83 26.74
CA ALA A 12 -11.97 -15.00 26.50
C ALA A 12 -12.38 -15.16 25.02
N VAL A 13 -12.57 -14.05 24.31
CA VAL A 13 -12.90 -14.08 22.87
C VAL A 13 -11.69 -14.47 22.02
N LEU A 14 -10.48 -14.08 22.41
CA LEU A 14 -9.24 -14.48 21.72
C LEU A 14 -8.92 -15.97 21.94
N SER A 15 -9.26 -16.53 23.11
CA SER A 15 -9.15 -17.97 23.38
C SER A 15 -10.13 -18.81 22.56
N ALA A 16 -11.30 -18.27 22.22
CA ALA A 16 -12.27 -18.95 21.35
C ALA A 16 -11.79 -19.09 19.89
N LEU A 17 -10.98 -18.15 19.40
CA LEU A 17 -10.38 -18.26 18.05
C LEU A 17 -9.32 -19.37 17.97
N SER A 18 -8.57 -19.59 19.04
CA SER A 18 -7.60 -20.70 19.08
C SER A 18 -8.26 -22.07 19.12
N LEU A 19 -9.51 -22.17 19.59
CA LEU A 19 -10.28 -23.42 19.62
C LEU A 19 -10.97 -23.75 18.30
N LEU A 20 -11.29 -22.77 17.47
CA LEU A 20 -11.86 -22.97 16.14
C LEU A 20 -10.82 -23.33 15.06
N GLY A 21 -9.54 -23.10 15.31
CA GLY A 21 -8.44 -23.56 14.45
C GLY A 21 -7.98 -24.99 14.70
N GLY A 22 -8.52 -25.67 15.71
CA GLY A 22 -8.10 -27.00 16.16
C GLY A 22 -8.90 -28.20 15.59
N ALA A 23 -9.84 -28.00 14.70
CA ALA A 23 -10.74 -29.03 14.23
C ALA A 23 -10.43 -29.55 12.81
N ALA A 24 -9.17 -29.71 12.44
CA ALA A 24 -8.74 -30.49 11.27
C ALA A 24 -7.31 -31.03 11.49
N GLN A 25 -7.15 -31.94 12.44
CA GLN A 25 -6.00 -32.83 12.48
C GLN A 25 -6.44 -34.22 12.05
N ALA A 26 -6.13 -34.59 10.82
CA ALA A 26 -5.94 -36.00 10.45
C ALA A 26 -4.45 -36.31 10.62
N GLN A 27 -4.16 -37.32 11.41
CA GLN A 27 -2.85 -37.90 11.58
C GLN A 27 -2.35 -38.46 10.25
N ASP A 28 -1.15 -38.12 9.85
CA ASP A 28 -0.36 -39.04 9.04
C ASP A 28 1.13 -38.91 9.41
N THR A 29 1.65 -40.02 9.92
CA THR A 29 3.05 -40.28 10.17
C THR A 29 3.61 -41.03 8.97
N GLY A 30 4.49 -40.43 8.20
CA GLY A 30 5.15 -41.15 7.10
C GLY A 30 6.37 -40.43 6.58
N ASP A 31 7.49 -41.10 6.69
CA ASP A 31 8.82 -40.75 6.20
C ASP A 31 8.83 -40.39 4.71
N PHE A 32 9.49 -39.30 4.32
CA PHE A 32 9.72 -38.95 2.94
C PHE A 32 10.99 -39.59 2.41
N VAL A 33 10.79 -40.56 1.52
CA VAL A 33 11.81 -41.01 0.55
C VAL A 33 11.52 -40.29 -0.78
N ALA A 34 12.56 -39.76 -1.40
CA ALA A 34 12.48 -39.11 -2.70
C ALA A 34 12.31 -40.15 -3.83
N ASP A 35 11.70 -39.69 -4.93
CA ASP A 35 11.62 -40.23 -6.28
C ASP A 35 10.30 -40.93 -6.70
N GLY A 36 9.65 -40.25 -7.71
CA GLY A 36 8.61 -40.82 -8.55
C GLY A 36 7.65 -39.80 -9.17
N PRO A 37 7.12 -40.02 -10.38
CA PRO A 37 6.68 -38.96 -11.29
C PRO A 37 5.31 -38.37 -10.96
N THR A 38 5.23 -37.09 -11.15
CA THR A 38 4.09 -36.18 -11.36
C THR A 38 2.69 -36.75 -11.35
N ALA A 39 2.00 -36.70 -10.21
CA ALA A 39 0.54 -36.67 -10.15
C ALA A 39 0.08 -35.21 -10.37
N SER A 40 -0.77 -35.00 -11.34
CA SER A 40 -1.39 -33.71 -11.66
C SER A 40 -2.11 -33.15 -10.44
N ARG A 41 -1.62 -32.04 -9.90
CA ARG A 41 -2.33 -31.22 -8.92
C ARG A 41 -3.64 -30.72 -9.54
N PRO A 42 -4.75 -30.70 -8.82
CA PRO A 42 -5.93 -29.96 -9.27
C PRO A 42 -5.50 -28.52 -9.53
N ALA A 43 -5.82 -27.98 -10.69
CA ALA A 43 -5.50 -26.61 -11.08
C ALA A 43 -6.07 -25.66 -10.02
N ASP A 44 -5.19 -24.86 -9.41
CA ASP A 44 -5.58 -23.71 -8.60
C ASP A 44 -6.41 -22.80 -9.52
N PRO A 45 -7.72 -22.56 -9.24
CA PRO A 45 -8.54 -21.70 -10.07
C PRO A 45 -8.01 -20.27 -10.18
N PHE A 46 -6.99 -19.93 -9.39
CA PHE A 46 -6.29 -18.63 -9.41
C PHE A 46 -4.87 -18.71 -9.98
N ALA A 47 -4.28 -19.89 -10.20
CA ALA A 47 -2.90 -20.02 -10.67
C ALA A 47 -2.73 -19.62 -12.14
N ASN A 48 -3.78 -19.67 -12.95
CA ASN A 48 -3.75 -19.28 -14.37
C ASN A 48 -4.19 -17.83 -14.62
N SER A 49 -4.47 -17.02 -13.58
CA SER A 49 -5.01 -15.67 -13.73
C SER A 49 -4.00 -14.55 -13.44
N VAL A 50 -2.73 -14.88 -13.21
CA VAL A 50 -1.75 -13.88 -12.78
C VAL A 50 -0.90 -13.40 -13.97
N SER A 51 -1.55 -12.96 -15.01
CA SER A 51 -1.02 -11.85 -15.78
C SER A 51 -1.58 -10.58 -15.15
N SER A 52 -0.73 -9.80 -14.52
CA SER A 52 -1.03 -8.48 -13.96
C SER A 52 -1.80 -7.62 -14.97
N PRO A 53 -2.65 -6.69 -14.53
CA PRO A 53 -3.16 -5.60 -15.38
C PRO A 53 -2.03 -4.89 -16.14
N ALA A 54 -0.85 -4.80 -15.54
CA ALA A 54 0.36 -4.32 -16.17
C ALA A 54 0.79 -5.16 -17.37
N ALA A 55 0.68 -6.49 -17.31
CA ALA A 55 0.97 -7.36 -18.47
C ALA A 55 -0.08 -7.26 -19.58
N ALA A 56 -1.34 -6.84 -19.26
CA ALA A 56 -2.35 -6.55 -20.28
C ALA A 56 -2.04 -5.28 -21.06
N LEU A 57 -1.46 -4.29 -20.37
CA LEU A 57 -0.96 -3.09 -21.00
C LEU A 57 0.25 -3.38 -21.88
N THR A 58 1.15 -4.31 -21.47
CA THR A 58 2.34 -4.66 -22.24
C THR A 58 2.04 -5.42 -23.53
N ASN A 59 0.95 -6.19 -23.59
CA ASN A 59 0.57 -6.89 -24.84
C ASN A 59 -0.12 -5.98 -25.88
N GLN A 60 -0.55 -4.78 -25.47
CA GLN A 60 -1.16 -3.78 -26.35
C GLN A 60 -0.33 -2.49 -26.46
N THR A 61 0.67 -2.30 -25.58
CA THR A 61 1.25 -0.98 -25.33
C THR A 61 2.63 -0.70 -25.93
N PRO A 62 3.58 -1.62 -26.16
CA PRO A 62 4.83 -1.22 -26.79
C PRO A 62 4.60 -0.55 -28.13
N ASP A 63 3.78 -1.14 -28.99
CA ASP A 63 3.51 -0.60 -30.32
C ASP A 63 2.63 0.65 -30.28
N TYR A 64 1.62 0.69 -29.40
CA TYR A 64 0.74 1.85 -29.26
C TYR A 64 1.45 3.05 -28.63
N PHE A 65 2.19 2.84 -27.54
CA PHE A 65 2.99 3.89 -26.91
C PHE A 65 4.16 4.34 -27.79
N GLU A 66 4.84 3.41 -28.45
CA GLU A 66 5.88 3.74 -29.43
C GLU A 66 5.33 4.52 -30.61
N ALA A 67 4.16 4.18 -31.10
CA ALA A 67 3.50 4.89 -32.19
C ALA A 67 2.90 6.24 -31.76
N THR A 68 2.34 6.32 -30.55
CA THR A 68 1.62 7.51 -30.07
C THR A 68 2.54 8.47 -29.29
N TYR A 69 3.53 7.94 -28.58
CA TYR A 69 4.45 8.72 -27.73
C TYR A 69 5.92 8.27 -27.89
N PRO A 70 6.44 8.15 -29.13
CA PRO A 70 7.78 7.59 -29.39
C PRO A 70 8.90 8.36 -28.68
N HIS A 71 8.73 9.66 -28.47
CA HIS A 71 9.67 10.55 -27.80
C HIS A 71 9.67 10.41 -26.28
N LEU A 72 8.54 10.01 -25.64
CA LEU A 72 8.49 9.76 -24.18
C LEU A 72 9.20 8.46 -23.80
N LEU A 73 9.22 7.48 -24.73
CA LEU A 73 9.88 6.19 -24.53
C LEU A 73 11.36 6.22 -24.89
N ARG A 74 11.77 7.11 -25.79
CA ARG A 74 13.12 7.16 -26.37
C ARG A 74 13.98 8.34 -25.92
N ALA A 75 13.41 9.31 -25.19
CA ALA A 75 14.20 10.41 -24.69
C ALA A 75 15.27 9.87 -23.71
N PRO A 76 16.57 9.98 -24.02
CA PRO A 76 17.60 9.60 -23.07
C PRO A 76 17.48 10.55 -21.88
N LEU A 77 17.01 10.01 -20.77
CA LEU A 77 16.94 10.77 -19.52
C LEU A 77 18.37 11.12 -19.12
N PRO A 78 18.64 12.40 -18.79
CA PRO A 78 19.95 12.79 -18.34
C PRO A 78 20.33 11.93 -17.13
N ALA A 79 21.46 11.26 -17.19
CA ALA A 79 21.99 10.40 -16.11
C ALA A 79 22.04 11.08 -14.72
N ARG A 80 21.86 12.39 -14.67
CA ARG A 80 21.87 13.24 -13.48
C ARG A 80 20.57 13.20 -12.67
N ILE A 81 19.44 12.69 -13.18
CA ILE A 81 18.16 12.70 -12.46
C ILE A 81 18.21 11.85 -11.20
N TYR A 82 18.89 10.72 -11.24
CA TYR A 82 19.07 9.87 -10.05
C TYR A 82 19.86 10.58 -8.92
N LYS A 83 20.81 11.45 -9.26
CA LYS A 83 21.56 12.26 -8.27
C LYS A 83 20.74 13.41 -7.71
N GLN A 84 19.83 13.99 -8.49
CA GLN A 84 18.95 15.08 -8.05
C GLN A 84 17.73 14.59 -7.26
N GLY A 85 17.33 13.33 -7.39
CA GLY A 85 16.26 12.70 -6.61
C GLY A 85 16.62 12.34 -5.18
N GLY A 86 17.87 12.60 -4.75
CA GLY A 86 18.30 12.38 -3.36
C GLY A 86 18.75 10.95 -3.05
N ILE A 87 18.98 10.09 -4.07
CA ILE A 87 19.54 8.75 -3.86
C ILE A 87 21.05 8.83 -4.06
N PRO A 88 21.86 8.54 -3.03
CA PRO A 88 23.30 8.47 -3.17
C PRO A 88 23.73 7.31 -4.09
N PRO A 89 24.91 7.38 -4.72
CA PRO A 89 25.46 6.25 -5.50
C PRO A 89 25.62 4.97 -4.68
N VAL A 90 25.88 5.13 -3.40
CA VAL A 90 25.96 4.06 -2.40
C VAL A 90 24.97 4.38 -1.28
N ILE A 91 24.16 3.40 -0.92
CA ILE A 91 23.36 3.46 0.32
C ILE A 91 24.23 2.83 1.42
N GLU A 92 24.54 3.64 2.42
CA GLU A 92 25.30 3.18 3.58
C GLU A 92 24.50 2.16 4.42
N PRO A 93 25.16 1.36 5.26
CA PRO A 93 24.44 0.39 6.11
C PRO A 93 23.37 1.03 6.99
N LEU A 94 23.53 2.30 7.34
CA LEU A 94 22.49 3.12 7.98
C LEU A 94 22.42 4.47 7.28
N GLU A 95 21.58 4.56 6.28
CA GLU A 95 21.28 5.79 5.57
C GLU A 95 20.30 6.66 6.37
N MET A 96 20.60 7.93 6.52
CA MET A 96 19.77 8.87 7.28
C MET A 96 19.26 10.02 6.42
N SER A 97 17.96 10.23 6.43
CA SER A 97 17.29 11.32 5.71
C SER A 97 16.54 12.25 6.65
N ALA A 98 16.66 13.56 6.43
CA ALA A 98 15.93 14.56 7.21
C ALA A 98 14.45 14.62 6.77
N ASN A 99 13.57 14.74 7.76
CA ASN A 99 12.14 15.03 7.55
C ASN A 99 11.65 16.10 8.54
N PRO A 100 10.42 16.63 8.40
CA PRO A 100 9.90 17.68 9.30
C PRO A 100 9.87 17.30 10.77
N HIS A 101 9.78 16.00 11.09
CA HIS A 101 9.70 15.49 12.46
C HIS A 101 11.05 15.07 13.05
N GLY A 102 12.14 15.08 12.24
CA GLY A 102 13.47 14.69 12.71
C GLY A 102 14.29 13.99 11.62
N ARG A 103 14.59 12.71 11.80
CA ARG A 103 15.33 11.90 10.84
C ARG A 103 14.75 10.50 10.69
N LEU A 104 14.56 10.11 9.46
CA LEU A 104 14.32 8.74 9.04
C LEU A 104 15.66 7.99 8.97
N GLY A 105 15.66 6.70 9.30
CA GLY A 105 16.75 5.79 9.01
C GLY A 105 16.29 4.68 8.05
N THR A 106 17.13 4.30 7.11
CA THR A 106 17.03 3.07 6.35
C THR A 106 18.25 2.22 6.67
N TYR A 107 18.05 1.04 7.24
CA TYR A 107 19.10 0.14 7.69
C TYR A 107 19.18 -1.10 6.80
N LEU A 108 20.40 -1.46 6.43
CA LEU A 108 20.76 -2.59 5.57
C LEU A 108 21.68 -3.53 6.36
N PRO A 109 21.16 -4.59 6.99
CA PRO A 109 21.98 -5.54 7.76
C PRO A 109 23.07 -6.22 6.93
N GLY A 110 22.87 -6.37 5.62
CA GLY A 110 23.83 -6.95 4.67
C GLY A 110 24.97 -6.04 4.25
N GLY A 111 25.02 -4.80 4.77
CA GLY A 111 26.06 -3.82 4.41
C GLY A 111 25.61 -2.80 3.37
N ALA A 112 26.56 -2.00 2.90
CA ALA A 112 26.30 -0.94 1.91
C ALA A 112 25.90 -1.54 0.54
N ILE A 113 25.05 -0.81 -0.18
CA ILE A 113 24.59 -1.20 -1.52
C ILE A 113 25.06 -0.16 -2.54
N ASP A 114 25.79 -0.63 -3.55
CA ASP A 114 26.05 0.12 -4.77
C ASP A 114 24.78 0.17 -5.62
N THR A 115 24.17 1.32 -5.72
CA THR A 115 22.92 1.54 -6.47
C THR A 115 23.09 1.32 -7.97
N ALA A 116 24.32 1.47 -8.50
CA ALA A 116 24.64 1.21 -9.91
C ALA A 116 24.70 -0.28 -10.26
N ARG A 117 24.69 -1.17 -9.27
CA ARG A 117 24.79 -2.62 -9.43
C ARG A 117 23.59 -3.41 -8.91
N ASN A 118 22.59 -2.73 -8.37
CA ASN A 118 21.40 -3.38 -7.83
C ASN A 118 20.17 -3.11 -8.71
N ALA A 119 19.51 -4.18 -9.13
CA ALA A 119 18.38 -4.13 -10.06
C ALA A 119 17.19 -3.25 -9.58
N PHE A 120 17.01 -3.06 -8.27
CA PHE A 120 16.00 -2.18 -7.71
C PHE A 120 16.20 -0.70 -8.13
N PHE A 121 17.45 -0.29 -8.34
CA PHE A 121 17.82 1.10 -8.63
C PHE A 121 17.99 1.39 -10.11
N LEU A 122 18.05 0.36 -10.95
CA LEU A 122 18.36 0.49 -12.36
C LEU A 122 17.11 0.39 -13.24
N PRO A 123 17.02 1.19 -14.31
CA PRO A 123 16.08 0.91 -15.40
C PRO A 123 16.48 -0.41 -16.07
N LEU A 124 15.54 -1.34 -16.12
CA LEU A 124 15.77 -2.69 -16.64
C LEU A 124 15.15 -2.88 -18.02
N ASN A 125 15.88 -3.54 -18.93
CA ASN A 125 15.34 -4.06 -20.19
C ASN A 125 14.59 -3.02 -21.05
N SER A 126 15.23 -1.87 -21.29
CA SER A 126 14.66 -0.77 -22.12
C SER A 126 13.33 -0.24 -21.57
N THR A 127 13.33 0.15 -20.31
CA THR A 127 12.19 0.79 -19.65
C THR A 127 11.96 2.21 -20.18
N ASN A 128 10.83 2.80 -19.77
CA ASN A 128 10.54 4.23 -19.94
C ASN A 128 11.42 5.16 -19.05
N GLY A 129 12.59 4.67 -18.63
CA GLY A 129 13.52 5.35 -17.74
C GLY A 129 13.24 5.13 -16.25
N ARG A 130 12.18 4.43 -15.89
CA ARG A 130 11.84 4.10 -14.51
C ARG A 130 12.59 2.87 -14.01
N SER A 131 12.84 2.89 -12.73
CA SER A 131 13.23 1.75 -11.89
C SER A 131 12.34 1.73 -10.65
N CYS A 132 12.46 0.72 -9.78
CA CYS A 132 11.66 0.65 -8.55
C CYS A 132 11.86 1.89 -7.68
N VAL A 133 13.11 2.36 -7.56
CA VAL A 133 13.46 3.55 -6.79
C VAL A 133 12.89 4.86 -7.37
N THR A 134 12.37 4.87 -8.58
CA THR A 134 11.67 6.05 -9.12
C THR A 134 10.51 6.48 -8.21
N CYS A 135 9.77 5.52 -7.66
CA CYS A 135 8.65 5.75 -6.74
C CYS A 135 8.96 5.32 -5.29
N HIS A 136 9.89 4.37 -5.09
CA HIS A 136 10.21 3.83 -3.77
C HIS A 136 11.51 4.41 -3.23
N GLN A 137 11.42 5.64 -2.77
CA GLN A 137 12.55 6.49 -2.37
C GLN A 137 12.98 6.25 -0.91
N PRO A 138 14.26 5.97 -0.60
CA PRO A 138 14.73 5.85 0.78
C PRO A 138 14.39 7.05 1.65
N PRO A 139 14.56 8.33 1.21
CA PRO A 139 14.18 9.48 2.01
C PRO A 139 12.67 9.63 2.27
N SER A 140 11.84 8.85 1.60
CA SER A 140 10.38 8.82 1.77
C SER A 140 9.90 7.48 2.36
N GLY A 141 10.75 6.79 3.13
CA GLY A 141 10.40 5.52 3.76
C GLY A 141 10.14 4.41 2.74
N MET A 142 10.96 4.33 1.68
CA MET A 142 10.79 3.37 0.58
C MET A 142 9.40 3.43 -0.07
N SER A 143 8.82 4.64 -0.10
CA SER A 143 7.60 5.05 -0.78
C SER A 143 7.85 6.40 -1.46
N ILE A 144 6.83 7.25 -1.58
CA ILE A 144 6.97 8.59 -2.14
C ILE A 144 6.22 9.62 -1.30
N SER A 145 6.77 10.82 -1.15
CA SER A 145 6.14 11.95 -0.47
C SER A 145 5.80 13.07 -1.45
N LEU A 146 4.78 13.86 -1.12
CA LEU A 146 4.45 15.06 -1.93
C LEU A 146 5.61 16.03 -2.03
N ARG A 147 6.40 16.16 -0.96
CA ARG A 147 7.60 17.00 -0.95
C ARG A 147 8.60 16.56 -2.03
N ASN A 148 8.86 15.25 -2.13
CA ASN A 148 9.74 14.68 -3.14
C ASN A 148 9.16 14.88 -4.55
N ILE A 149 7.90 14.53 -4.78
CA ILE A 149 7.22 14.68 -6.08
C ILE A 149 7.30 16.13 -6.57
N ARG A 150 6.88 17.09 -5.74
CA ARG A 150 6.86 18.51 -6.10
C ARG A 150 8.26 19.09 -6.32
N ALA A 151 9.26 18.64 -5.56
CA ALA A 151 10.65 19.05 -5.78
C ALA A 151 11.16 18.53 -7.14
N ARG A 152 10.90 17.28 -7.47
CA ARG A 152 11.27 16.68 -8.76
C ARG A 152 10.57 17.40 -9.92
N PHE A 153 9.28 17.69 -9.81
CA PHE A 153 8.55 18.46 -10.83
C PHE A 153 9.18 19.84 -11.03
N ARG A 154 9.42 20.60 -9.96
CA ARG A 154 10.03 21.94 -10.05
C ARG A 154 11.42 21.92 -10.67
N ASN A 155 12.23 20.93 -10.30
CA ASN A 155 13.64 20.85 -10.73
C ASN A 155 13.78 20.36 -12.18
N THR A 156 12.79 19.61 -12.69
CA THR A 156 12.85 19.00 -14.04
C THR A 156 11.73 19.45 -14.95
N GLY A 157 10.72 20.19 -14.38
CA GLY A 157 9.47 20.58 -15.02
C GLY A 157 8.70 19.45 -15.64
N GLY A 158 8.72 18.32 -14.95
CA GLY A 158 7.98 17.15 -15.35
C GLY A 158 8.74 16.20 -16.28
N THR A 159 10.03 16.44 -16.59
CA THR A 159 10.82 15.48 -17.41
C THR A 159 11.43 14.35 -16.61
N ASP A 160 11.32 14.37 -15.26
CA ASP A 160 11.74 13.25 -14.42
C ASP A 160 10.92 11.99 -14.75
N PRO A 161 11.50 10.77 -14.73
CA PRO A 161 10.81 9.52 -15.03
C PRO A 161 9.52 9.28 -14.21
N LEU A 162 9.40 9.91 -13.04
CA LEU A 162 8.17 9.86 -12.26
C LEU A 162 6.95 10.36 -13.05
N PHE A 163 7.15 11.32 -13.97
CA PHE A 163 6.10 11.97 -14.75
C PHE A 163 5.88 11.33 -16.13
N VAL A 164 6.16 10.02 -16.26
CA VAL A 164 5.78 9.29 -17.47
C VAL A 164 4.26 9.16 -17.54
N PRO A 165 3.61 9.46 -18.70
CA PRO A 165 2.15 9.55 -18.80
C PRO A 165 1.39 8.28 -18.46
N VAL A 166 1.95 7.09 -18.65
CA VAL A 166 1.26 5.79 -18.50
C VAL A 166 0.45 5.67 -17.21
N ASP A 167 1.02 6.15 -16.13
CA ASP A 167 0.41 6.12 -14.79
C ASP A 167 0.74 7.34 -13.92
N GLY A 168 1.73 8.16 -14.31
CA GLY A 168 2.04 9.42 -13.62
C GLY A 168 1.00 10.50 -13.90
N ALA A 169 0.46 10.55 -15.10
CA ALA A 169 -0.61 11.48 -15.47
C ALA A 169 -1.98 11.00 -14.96
N ASN A 170 -2.92 11.94 -14.83
CA ASN A 170 -4.32 11.64 -14.54
C ASN A 170 -4.92 10.73 -15.62
N CYS A 171 -4.55 10.96 -16.87
CA CYS A 171 -4.74 10.07 -18.01
C CYS A 171 -3.59 10.31 -19.00
N PRO A 172 -3.11 9.29 -19.75
CA PRO A 172 -2.07 9.51 -20.76
C PRO A 172 -2.43 10.56 -21.79
N ASP A 173 -3.68 10.61 -22.25
CA ASP A 173 -4.18 11.59 -23.22
C ASP A 173 -4.42 13.01 -22.65
N ALA A 174 -4.33 13.17 -21.33
CA ALA A 174 -4.37 14.49 -20.70
C ALA A 174 -3.05 15.27 -20.82
N VAL A 175 -1.97 14.61 -21.23
CA VAL A 175 -0.67 15.26 -21.42
C VAL A 175 -0.66 16.04 -22.73
N PRO A 176 -0.30 17.35 -22.70
CA PRO A 176 -0.31 18.18 -23.93
C PRO A 176 0.61 17.62 -25.01
N ALA A 177 0.16 17.60 -26.24
CA ALA A 177 0.93 17.13 -27.40
C ALA A 177 2.28 17.90 -27.57
N SER A 178 2.31 19.17 -27.19
CA SER A 178 3.54 19.99 -27.19
C SER A 178 4.62 19.45 -26.23
N TYR A 179 4.24 18.74 -25.19
CA TYR A 179 5.19 18.08 -24.28
C TYR A 179 5.82 16.84 -24.90
N THR A 180 5.13 16.23 -25.84
CA THR A 180 5.53 14.97 -26.47
C THR A 180 6.57 15.13 -27.56
N SER A 181 6.87 16.33 -28.00
CA SER A 181 7.72 16.60 -29.18
C SER A 181 9.24 16.63 -28.90
N GLY A 182 9.70 16.19 -27.71
CA GLY A 182 11.14 16.17 -27.39
C GLY A 182 11.80 17.56 -27.35
N ALA A 183 11.00 18.62 -27.27
CA ALA A 183 11.52 19.96 -27.09
C ALA A 183 12.29 20.06 -25.79
N PRO A 184 13.49 20.67 -25.78
CA PRO A 184 14.22 20.92 -24.56
C PRO A 184 13.32 21.69 -23.60
N TYR A 185 13.48 21.41 -22.31
CA TYR A 185 12.75 21.94 -21.17
C TYR A 185 12.42 23.44 -21.19
N GLY A 186 13.24 24.29 -21.84
CA GLY A 186 13.04 25.72 -21.97
C GLY A 186 11.86 26.19 -22.82
N GLY A 187 11.06 25.27 -23.41
CA GLY A 187 9.93 25.61 -24.26
C GLY A 187 8.54 25.60 -23.61
N LEU A 188 8.43 25.11 -22.37
CA LEU A 188 7.16 25.03 -21.63
C LEU A 188 7.05 26.17 -20.60
N GLU A 189 6.87 27.39 -21.06
CA GLU A 189 6.54 28.53 -20.20
C GLU A 189 5.03 28.81 -20.20
N GLY A 190 4.55 29.39 -19.11
CA GLY A 190 3.19 29.91 -19.02
C GLY A 190 2.08 28.85 -19.15
N LYS A 191 1.32 28.87 -20.25
CA LYS A 191 0.14 28.01 -20.45
C LYS A 191 0.50 26.53 -20.56
N GLY A 192 1.62 26.17 -21.22
CA GLY A 192 2.05 24.78 -21.39
C GLY A 192 2.41 24.10 -20.06
N LEU A 193 3.12 24.81 -19.19
CA LEU A 193 3.47 24.30 -17.85
C LEU A 193 2.22 24.12 -16.96
N ARG A 194 1.25 25.03 -17.03
CA ARG A 194 -0.02 24.89 -16.31
C ARG A 194 -0.83 23.70 -16.78
N SER A 195 -0.90 23.46 -18.09
CA SER A 195 -1.57 22.29 -18.64
C SER A 195 -0.90 21.00 -18.21
N LEU A 196 0.43 20.98 -18.14
CA LEU A 196 1.18 19.84 -17.64
C LEU A 196 0.92 19.61 -16.14
N GLN A 197 0.93 20.68 -15.32
CA GLN A 197 0.58 20.59 -13.90
C GLN A 197 -0.84 20.03 -13.69
N GLN A 198 -1.77 20.40 -14.55
CA GLN A 198 -3.14 19.87 -14.51
C GLN A 198 -3.19 18.39 -14.91
N ALA A 199 -2.45 17.98 -15.92
CA ALA A 199 -2.35 16.58 -16.34
C ALA A 199 -1.78 15.67 -15.23
N TYR A 200 -0.89 16.20 -14.39
CA TYR A 200 -0.29 15.49 -13.25
C TYR A 200 -0.86 15.91 -11.89
N SER A 201 -2.04 16.52 -11.85
CA SER A 201 -2.56 17.12 -10.61
C SER A 201 -2.78 16.12 -9.48
N LEU A 202 -3.22 14.89 -9.76
CA LEU A 202 -3.39 13.86 -8.73
C LEU A 202 -2.05 13.42 -8.13
N LEU A 203 -1.03 13.27 -8.97
CA LEU A 203 0.33 12.97 -8.51
C LEU A 203 0.91 14.13 -7.69
N LEU A 204 0.76 15.38 -8.17
CA LEU A 204 1.30 16.58 -7.52
C LEU A 204 0.58 16.97 -6.22
N ASN A 205 -0.71 16.65 -6.08
CA ASN A 205 -1.53 17.05 -4.93
C ASN A 205 -1.73 15.95 -3.89
N ARG A 206 -1.73 14.67 -4.33
CA ARG A 206 -2.00 13.53 -3.46
C ARG A 206 -0.95 12.42 -3.54
N GLY A 207 0.01 12.52 -4.47
CA GLY A 207 0.99 11.46 -4.71
C GLY A 207 0.37 10.19 -5.30
N LEU A 208 -0.68 10.34 -6.08
CA LEU A 208 -1.39 9.22 -6.70
C LEU A 208 -0.83 8.93 -8.08
N ILE A 209 -0.71 7.66 -8.38
CA ILE A 209 -0.50 7.15 -9.73
C ILE A 209 -1.77 6.46 -10.21
N ARG A 210 -1.99 6.49 -11.52
CA ARG A 210 -3.08 5.77 -12.16
C ARG A 210 -2.79 4.27 -12.14
N ILE A 211 -3.77 3.48 -11.74
CA ILE A 211 -3.72 2.01 -11.77
C ILE A 211 -4.78 1.53 -12.77
N PRO A 212 -4.37 1.15 -13.98
CA PRO A 212 -5.29 0.59 -14.98
C PRO A 212 -5.63 -0.86 -14.61
N MET A 213 -6.88 -1.12 -14.34
CA MET A 213 -7.40 -2.44 -13.99
C MET A 213 -8.23 -3.00 -15.15
N PRO A 214 -7.99 -4.22 -15.60
CA PRO A 214 -8.86 -4.86 -16.59
C PRO A 214 -10.30 -4.95 -16.09
N TRP A 215 -11.25 -4.61 -16.96
CA TRP A 215 -12.67 -4.77 -16.68
C TRP A 215 -13.40 -5.38 -17.88
N PRO A 216 -14.05 -6.56 -17.78
CA PRO A 216 -14.12 -7.42 -16.58
C PRO A 216 -12.75 -7.90 -16.07
N PRO A 217 -12.68 -8.34 -14.78
CA PRO A 217 -11.43 -8.85 -14.21
C PRO A 217 -10.89 -10.03 -15.02
N ARG A 218 -9.57 -10.16 -15.11
CA ARG A 218 -8.96 -11.31 -15.77
C ARG A 218 -9.34 -12.62 -15.06
N GLY A 219 -9.70 -13.63 -15.85
CA GLY A 219 -10.16 -14.92 -15.30
C GLY A 219 -11.60 -14.90 -14.77
N ASN A 220 -12.30 -13.75 -14.80
CA ASN A 220 -13.70 -13.66 -14.45
C ASN A 220 -14.46 -12.76 -15.44
N SER A 221 -14.86 -13.33 -16.57
CA SER A 221 -15.63 -12.62 -17.62
C SER A 221 -17.07 -12.29 -17.23
N ASN A 222 -17.57 -12.86 -16.12
CA ASN A 222 -18.91 -12.59 -15.61
C ASN A 222 -18.87 -12.19 -14.13
N PRO A 223 -18.43 -10.96 -13.82
CA PRO A 223 -18.33 -10.48 -12.44
C PRO A 223 -19.71 -10.45 -11.78
N GLU A 224 -19.72 -10.56 -10.45
CA GLU A 224 -20.93 -10.60 -9.63
C GLU A 224 -21.69 -9.26 -9.57
N PHE A 225 -21.16 -8.20 -10.16
CA PHE A 225 -21.74 -6.85 -10.16
C PHE A 225 -21.57 -6.14 -11.50
N THR A 226 -22.37 -5.11 -11.73
CA THR A 226 -22.16 -4.13 -12.80
C THR A 226 -21.28 -3.01 -12.28
N LEU A 227 -20.45 -2.43 -13.16
CA LEU A 227 -19.61 -1.29 -12.87
C LEU A 227 -20.01 -0.12 -13.78
N ASP A 228 -20.73 0.84 -13.24
CA ASP A 228 -21.16 2.03 -13.93
C ASP A 228 -20.34 3.24 -13.52
N LEU A 229 -20.00 4.11 -14.46
CA LEU A 229 -19.25 5.33 -14.19
C LEU A 229 -20.22 6.49 -13.90
N VAL A 230 -20.25 6.98 -12.67
CA VAL A 230 -21.08 8.13 -12.26
C VAL A 230 -20.39 9.45 -12.58
N ARG A 231 -19.11 9.56 -12.19
CA ARG A 231 -18.30 10.74 -12.41
C ARG A 231 -16.86 10.34 -12.75
N ASP A 232 -16.19 11.12 -13.55
CA ASP A 232 -14.80 10.89 -13.91
C ASP A 232 -14.05 12.24 -14.01
N ALA A 233 -13.68 12.77 -12.86
CA ALA A 233 -12.94 14.03 -12.79
C ALA A 233 -11.55 13.95 -13.47
N PRO A 234 -10.80 12.83 -13.37
CA PRO A 234 -9.55 12.64 -14.10
C PRO A 234 -9.74 12.46 -15.62
N GLY A 235 -10.93 12.04 -16.06
CA GLY A 235 -11.27 11.84 -17.46
C GLY A 235 -10.89 10.49 -18.06
N CYS A 236 -10.08 9.67 -17.37
CA CYS A 236 -9.45 8.50 -17.97
C CYS A 236 -10.40 7.32 -18.21
N ASN A 237 -11.43 7.16 -17.38
CA ASN A 237 -12.43 6.11 -17.58
C ASN A 237 -13.37 6.39 -18.76
N ARG A 238 -13.44 7.65 -19.20
CA ARG A 238 -14.17 8.07 -20.42
C ARG A 238 -13.30 8.13 -21.66
N SER A 239 -11.97 8.06 -21.50
CA SER A 239 -11.04 8.03 -22.63
C SER A 239 -11.41 6.93 -23.61
N VAL A 240 -11.28 7.23 -24.90
CA VAL A 240 -11.53 6.25 -25.97
C VAL A 240 -10.42 5.22 -26.07
N ASP A 241 -9.22 5.55 -25.58
CA ASP A 241 -8.02 4.72 -25.67
C ASP A 241 -7.66 4.04 -24.33
N PHE A 242 -8.00 4.67 -23.21
CA PHE A 242 -7.56 4.22 -21.87
C PHE A 242 -8.71 3.93 -20.89
N GLY A 243 -9.97 3.98 -21.34
CA GLY A 243 -11.13 3.93 -20.49
C GLY A 243 -11.90 2.62 -20.52
N LEU A 244 -13.08 2.64 -19.91
CA LEU A 244 -13.96 1.46 -19.78
C LEU A 244 -14.37 0.84 -21.12
N LYS A 245 -14.47 1.63 -22.17
CA LYS A 245 -14.80 1.12 -23.52
C LYS A 245 -13.70 0.22 -24.09
N THR A 246 -12.46 0.38 -23.66
CA THR A 246 -11.33 -0.47 -24.03
C THR A 246 -11.10 -1.60 -23.03
N GLY A 247 -12.02 -1.79 -22.07
CA GLY A 247 -11.90 -2.82 -21.04
C GLY A 247 -10.94 -2.44 -19.91
N ILE A 248 -10.76 -1.14 -19.63
CA ILE A 248 -9.86 -0.65 -18.57
C ILE A 248 -10.63 0.24 -17.60
N ALA A 249 -10.66 -0.13 -16.32
CA ALA A 249 -11.09 0.73 -15.22
C ALA A 249 -9.85 1.38 -14.59
N SER A 250 -9.78 2.71 -14.56
CA SER A 250 -8.68 3.45 -13.95
C SER A 250 -9.05 3.90 -12.55
N VAL A 251 -8.29 3.42 -11.55
CA VAL A 251 -8.31 3.90 -10.17
C VAL A 251 -6.97 4.54 -9.83
N TYR A 252 -6.91 5.29 -8.71
CA TYR A 252 -5.74 6.11 -8.37
C TYR A 252 -5.26 5.79 -6.98
N ARG A 253 -4.00 5.35 -6.86
CA ARG A 253 -3.46 4.84 -5.61
C ARG A 253 -2.05 5.36 -5.35
N ARG A 254 -1.71 5.49 -4.09
CA ARG A 254 -0.34 5.82 -3.67
C ARG A 254 0.56 4.58 -3.74
N PRO A 255 1.84 4.74 -4.11
CA PRO A 255 2.84 3.68 -3.91
C PRO A 255 2.92 3.28 -2.44
N GLN A 256 2.86 1.98 -2.16
CA GLN A 256 3.10 1.44 -0.82
C GLN A 256 4.60 1.45 -0.49
N MET A 257 4.93 1.26 0.78
CA MET A 257 6.31 1.04 1.21
C MET A 257 6.83 -0.30 0.66
N SER A 258 8.05 -0.31 0.10
CA SER A 258 8.74 -1.49 -0.41
C SER A 258 9.99 -1.83 0.43
N ALA A 259 9.93 -1.64 1.74
CA ALA A 259 10.94 -2.04 2.70
C ALA A 259 10.36 -3.04 3.70
N GLN A 260 11.22 -3.81 4.36
CA GLN A 260 10.85 -4.86 5.32
C GLN A 260 9.65 -5.72 4.87
N MET A 261 9.66 -6.10 3.60
CA MET A 261 8.55 -6.84 3.01
C MET A 261 8.40 -8.25 3.58
N ASN A 262 9.46 -8.80 4.19
CA ASN A 262 9.42 -10.02 4.97
C ASN A 262 8.31 -10.00 6.04
N PHE A 263 7.97 -8.84 6.62
CA PHE A 263 6.85 -8.72 7.57
C PHE A 263 5.47 -8.86 6.92
N LYS A 264 5.34 -8.58 5.63
CA LYS A 264 4.07 -8.71 4.90
C LYS A 264 3.90 -10.05 4.19
N THR A 265 5.01 -10.73 3.90
CA THR A 265 5.00 -11.99 3.14
C THR A 265 5.11 -13.22 4.04
N VAL A 266 5.43 -13.05 5.33
CA VAL A 266 5.41 -14.14 6.30
C VAL A 266 3.99 -14.68 6.45
N ARG A 267 3.91 -15.99 6.61
CA ARG A 267 2.63 -16.69 6.81
C ARG A 267 2.68 -17.51 8.08
N PRO A 268 1.58 -17.57 8.82
CA PRO A 268 1.46 -18.51 9.92
C PRO A 268 1.66 -19.95 9.42
N LYS A 269 2.39 -20.74 10.18
CA LYS A 269 2.62 -22.17 9.90
C LYS A 269 1.29 -22.91 9.77
N GLY A 270 1.11 -23.66 8.71
CA GLY A 270 -0.12 -24.44 8.45
C GLY A 270 -1.24 -23.69 7.73
N THR A 271 -1.06 -22.39 7.43
CA THR A 271 -2.02 -21.68 6.57
C THR A 271 -1.73 -21.93 5.10
N GLY A 272 -2.73 -22.32 4.35
CA GLY A 272 -2.61 -22.61 2.93
C GLY A 272 -2.30 -21.38 2.07
N PRO A 273 -2.05 -21.55 0.76
CA PRO A 273 -1.67 -20.49 -0.16
C PRO A 273 -2.71 -19.37 -0.31
N VAL A 274 -3.95 -19.60 0.08
CA VAL A 274 -5.07 -18.65 -0.05
C VAL A 274 -4.89 -17.38 0.80
N LEU A 275 -4.11 -17.44 1.90
CA LEU A 275 -3.90 -16.31 2.80
C LEU A 275 -2.78 -15.35 2.36
N ALA A 276 -2.22 -15.54 1.18
CA ALA A 276 -1.03 -14.86 0.70
C ALA A 276 -1.26 -13.49 0.07
N ARG A 277 -2.49 -13.00 0.00
CA ARG A 277 -2.84 -11.79 -0.74
C ARG A 277 -2.66 -10.53 0.11
N SER A 278 -1.43 -10.24 0.52
CA SER A 278 -1.08 -9.05 1.30
C SER A 278 -0.34 -7.97 0.50
N LEU A 279 0.04 -8.27 -0.75
CA LEU A 279 0.81 -7.37 -1.60
C LEU A 279 -0.10 -6.52 -2.49
N MET A 280 0.29 -5.28 -2.73
CA MET A 280 -0.52 -4.21 -3.31
C MET A 280 -1.69 -3.80 -2.41
N TRP A 281 -2.34 -2.67 -2.70
CA TRP A 281 -3.50 -2.21 -1.92
C TRP A 281 -4.69 -3.16 -1.98
N ASP A 282 -4.86 -3.87 -3.08
CA ASP A 282 -5.95 -4.83 -3.32
C ASP A 282 -5.53 -6.30 -3.18
N GLY A 283 -4.30 -6.56 -2.77
CA GLY A 283 -3.84 -7.93 -2.57
C GLY A 283 -3.70 -8.76 -3.85
N ARG A 284 -3.65 -8.13 -5.03
CA ARG A 284 -3.66 -8.86 -6.32
C ARG A 284 -2.39 -9.66 -6.61
N GLU A 285 -1.25 -9.26 -6.04
CA GLU A 285 0.02 -9.92 -6.30
C GLU A 285 0.26 -11.09 -5.32
N PRO A 286 0.56 -12.28 -5.83
CA PRO A 286 0.70 -13.47 -4.99
C PRO A 286 2.07 -13.58 -4.31
N SER A 287 3.11 -12.95 -4.87
CA SER A 287 4.47 -12.96 -4.33
C SER A 287 5.23 -11.69 -4.72
N LEU A 288 6.36 -11.42 -4.05
CA LEU A 288 7.24 -10.30 -4.39
C LEU A 288 7.90 -10.50 -5.76
N GLU A 289 8.23 -11.73 -6.12
CA GLU A 289 8.80 -12.06 -7.44
C GLU A 289 7.83 -11.68 -8.56
N GLN A 290 6.57 -12.09 -8.43
CA GLN A 290 5.56 -11.76 -9.44
C GLN A 290 5.27 -10.25 -9.45
N GLN A 291 5.23 -9.61 -8.27
CA GLN A 291 5.06 -8.17 -8.16
C GLN A 291 6.23 -7.42 -8.86
N ALA A 292 7.49 -7.83 -8.65
CA ALA A 292 8.65 -7.22 -9.29
C ALA A 292 8.60 -7.35 -10.82
N ILE A 293 8.21 -8.52 -11.34
CA ILE A 293 8.02 -8.76 -12.78
C ILE A 293 6.92 -7.83 -13.31
N ASN A 294 5.75 -7.83 -12.67
CA ASN A 294 4.59 -7.09 -13.12
C ASN A 294 4.81 -5.57 -13.04
N ALA A 295 5.50 -5.07 -12.00
CA ALA A 295 5.85 -3.66 -11.89
C ALA A 295 6.86 -3.23 -12.95
N THR A 296 7.84 -4.07 -13.28
CA THR A 296 8.83 -3.79 -14.33
C THR A 296 8.17 -3.72 -15.71
N LEU A 297 7.27 -4.65 -16.03
CA LEU A 297 6.56 -4.66 -17.30
C LEU A 297 5.51 -3.55 -17.39
N GLY A 298 4.78 -3.27 -16.32
CA GLY A 298 3.67 -2.30 -16.33
C GLY A 298 4.11 -0.87 -16.07
N HIS A 299 4.60 -0.56 -14.88
CA HIS A 299 4.96 0.81 -14.49
C HIS A 299 6.21 1.32 -15.20
N ALA A 300 7.22 0.47 -15.33
CA ALA A 300 8.45 0.81 -16.03
C ALA A 300 8.40 0.49 -17.53
N GLN A 301 7.34 -0.16 -18.02
CA GLN A 301 7.14 -0.47 -19.45
C GLN A 301 8.35 -1.14 -20.10
N ALA A 302 9.00 -2.07 -19.40
CA ALA A 302 10.11 -2.82 -19.94
C ALA A 302 9.66 -3.71 -21.10
N LEU A 303 10.46 -3.76 -22.16
CA LEU A 303 10.17 -4.59 -23.35
C LEU A 303 10.30 -6.10 -23.07
N LYS A 304 11.01 -6.46 -22.00
CA LYS A 304 11.19 -7.85 -21.56
C LYS A 304 11.11 -7.95 -20.05
N ALA A 305 10.61 -9.07 -19.56
CA ALA A 305 10.63 -9.38 -18.14
C ALA A 305 12.07 -9.33 -17.57
N PRO A 306 12.25 -8.93 -16.31
CA PRO A 306 13.54 -9.02 -15.64
C PRO A 306 13.98 -10.49 -15.55
N THR A 307 15.29 -10.72 -15.59
CA THR A 307 15.85 -12.05 -15.39
C THR A 307 15.62 -12.54 -13.96
N SER A 308 15.66 -13.85 -13.73
CA SER A 308 15.52 -14.42 -12.37
C SER A 308 16.54 -13.84 -11.39
N ALA A 309 17.77 -13.56 -11.83
CA ALA A 309 18.79 -12.92 -11.00
C ALA A 309 18.41 -11.47 -10.62
N GLN A 310 17.87 -10.70 -11.56
CA GLN A 310 17.38 -9.33 -11.29
C GLN A 310 16.19 -9.35 -10.33
N VAL A 311 15.23 -10.25 -10.52
CA VAL A 311 14.09 -10.45 -9.61
C VAL A 311 14.59 -10.80 -8.21
N ALA A 312 15.53 -11.75 -8.09
CA ALA A 312 16.10 -12.13 -6.80
C ALA A 312 16.80 -10.96 -6.09
N GLN A 313 17.51 -10.09 -6.82
CA GLN A 313 18.12 -8.88 -6.25
C GLN A 313 17.06 -7.89 -5.73
N ILE A 314 15.98 -7.67 -6.49
CA ILE A 314 14.89 -6.78 -6.08
C ILE A 314 14.25 -7.31 -4.79
N VAL A 315 13.84 -8.56 -4.78
CA VAL A 315 13.17 -9.20 -3.63
C VAL A 315 14.08 -9.25 -2.40
N ALA A 316 15.36 -9.55 -2.59
CA ALA A 316 16.34 -9.54 -1.50
C ALA A 316 16.48 -8.15 -0.89
N PHE A 317 16.52 -7.09 -1.71
CA PHE A 317 16.57 -5.71 -1.23
C PHE A 317 15.30 -5.33 -0.46
N GLU A 318 14.11 -5.60 -1.01
CA GLU A 318 12.82 -5.27 -0.38
C GLU A 318 12.62 -6.00 0.97
N ASN A 319 13.14 -7.21 1.10
CA ASN A 319 13.09 -7.98 2.35
C ASN A 319 14.12 -7.54 3.38
N SER A 320 15.27 -7.02 2.96
CA SER A 320 16.40 -6.70 3.84
C SER A 320 16.58 -5.21 4.15
N ALA A 321 15.93 -4.32 3.43
CA ALA A 321 15.91 -2.90 3.76
C ALA A 321 14.89 -2.62 4.85
N TYR A 322 15.31 -2.02 5.97
CA TYR A 322 14.44 -1.64 7.08
C TYR A 322 14.38 -0.14 7.20
N SER A 323 13.18 0.44 7.14
CA SER A 323 12.97 1.89 7.16
C SER A 323 11.99 2.28 8.25
N ALA A 324 12.45 3.12 9.19
CA ALA A 324 11.65 3.62 10.32
C ALA A 324 12.18 4.98 10.78
N GLN A 325 11.37 5.73 11.54
CA GLN A 325 11.82 6.95 12.17
C GLN A 325 12.94 6.63 13.18
N LEU A 326 14.10 7.32 13.05
CA LEU A 326 15.27 7.08 13.90
C LEU A 326 15.42 8.14 14.99
N LYS A 327 15.04 9.38 14.69
CA LYS A 327 15.14 10.50 15.61
C LYS A 327 13.92 11.41 15.49
N ASP A 328 13.28 11.69 16.60
CA ASP A 328 12.28 12.74 16.72
C ASP A 328 12.96 14.06 17.08
N ARG A 329 12.42 15.19 16.63
CA ARG A 329 13.00 16.52 16.85
C ARG A 329 13.08 16.88 18.34
N LEU A 330 12.10 16.50 19.13
CA LEU A 330 11.96 16.85 20.55
C LEU A 330 12.34 15.70 21.49
N ALA A 331 11.99 14.45 21.14
CA ALA A 331 12.33 13.27 21.93
C ALA A 331 13.80 12.83 21.78
N GLY A 332 14.48 13.28 20.71
CA GLY A 332 15.83 12.82 20.39
C GLY A 332 15.82 11.45 19.69
N ARG A 333 16.87 10.65 19.88
CA ARG A 333 16.95 9.30 19.30
C ARG A 333 15.90 8.39 19.92
N LEU A 334 15.24 7.61 19.04
CA LEU A 334 14.11 6.74 19.40
C LEU A 334 14.59 5.37 19.91
N ASP A 335 15.86 5.05 19.73
CA ASP A 335 16.56 3.84 20.17
C ASP A 335 17.40 4.07 21.46
N GLN A 336 17.16 5.14 22.21
CA GLN A 336 17.89 5.49 23.43
C GLN A 336 16.99 5.61 24.64
N ALA A 337 17.59 5.62 25.82
CA ALA A 337 16.89 5.71 27.12
C ALA A 337 15.80 4.64 27.28
N GLY A 338 16.10 3.40 26.87
CA GLY A 338 15.18 2.26 26.91
C GLY A 338 14.19 2.20 25.75
N GLY A 339 14.15 3.20 24.87
CA GLY A 339 13.38 3.14 23.63
C GLY A 339 13.97 2.12 22.66
N LYS A 340 13.08 1.41 21.94
CA LYS A 340 13.42 0.36 20.97
C LYS A 340 12.94 0.71 19.56
N GLY A 341 12.72 2.00 19.27
CA GLY A 341 12.37 2.48 17.93
C GLY A 341 13.56 2.43 16.98
N GLY A 342 13.30 2.82 15.74
CA GLY A 342 14.32 2.90 14.69
C GLY A 342 14.52 1.62 13.87
N PRO A 343 15.18 1.75 12.71
CA PRO A 343 15.26 0.66 11.74
C PRO A 343 16.17 -0.49 12.17
N VAL A 344 17.17 -0.24 13.02
CA VAL A 344 18.08 -1.29 13.52
C VAL A 344 17.32 -2.23 14.46
N ASN A 345 16.57 -1.70 15.41
CA ASN A 345 15.74 -2.52 16.30
C ASN A 345 14.64 -3.25 15.51
N LEU A 346 14.03 -2.58 14.53
CA LEU A 346 13.06 -3.20 13.64
C LEU A 346 13.63 -4.40 12.88
N SER A 347 14.88 -4.34 12.43
CA SER A 347 15.52 -5.46 11.71
C SER A 347 15.76 -6.69 12.59
N GLY A 348 15.89 -6.50 13.89
CA GLY A 348 16.03 -7.57 14.89
C GLY A 348 14.70 -8.10 15.42
N GLN A 349 13.56 -7.54 14.97
CA GLN A 349 12.25 -7.98 15.42
C GLN A 349 11.94 -9.39 14.89
N THR A 350 11.54 -10.29 15.80
CA THR A 350 11.11 -11.63 15.42
C THR A 350 9.75 -11.57 14.74
N ILE A 351 9.63 -12.24 13.59
CA ILE A 351 8.37 -12.42 12.89
C ILE A 351 7.74 -13.72 13.41
N SER A 352 6.60 -13.63 14.07
CA SER A 352 5.91 -14.82 14.54
C SER A 352 5.20 -15.53 13.39
N PRO A 353 5.50 -16.81 13.12
CA PRO A 353 4.79 -17.60 12.14
C PRO A 353 3.46 -18.17 12.65
N SER A 354 3.14 -17.94 13.92
CA SER A 354 1.89 -18.34 14.56
C SER A 354 1.13 -17.10 14.98
N PHE A 355 -0.18 -17.13 14.83
CA PHE A 355 -1.07 -16.16 15.45
C PHE A 355 -1.14 -16.48 16.96
N SER A 356 -0.12 -16.05 17.67
CA SER A 356 -0.14 -15.96 19.13
C SER A 356 -0.78 -14.63 19.51
N PRO A 357 -1.36 -14.46 20.71
CA PRO A 357 -2.14 -13.27 21.03
C PRO A 357 -1.42 -12.01 20.52
N PRO A 358 -2.15 -11.04 19.98
CA PRO A 358 -1.58 -9.93 19.23
C PRO A 358 -0.50 -9.29 20.07
N ILE A 359 0.75 -9.38 19.57
CA ILE A 359 1.86 -8.72 20.23
C ILE A 359 1.65 -7.24 19.98
N THR A 360 1.41 -6.52 21.06
CA THR A 360 1.22 -5.08 21.05
C THR A 360 2.55 -4.37 20.94
N PHE A 361 2.55 -3.15 20.42
CA PHE A 361 3.73 -2.31 20.39
C PHE A 361 4.28 -2.08 21.80
N ASN A 362 5.56 -2.28 22.02
CA ASN A 362 6.25 -2.12 23.30
C ASN A 362 7.56 -1.33 23.20
N GLU A 363 7.77 -0.68 22.04
CA GLU A 363 9.01 0.02 21.74
C GLU A 363 9.32 1.15 22.74
N TYR A 364 8.28 1.74 23.35
CA TYR A 364 8.42 2.93 24.20
C TYR A 364 7.92 2.74 25.65
N ASP A 365 7.75 1.51 26.11
CA ASP A 365 7.29 1.22 27.49
C ASP A 365 8.19 1.85 28.54
N ALA A 366 9.51 1.84 28.32
CA ALA A 366 10.49 2.45 29.21
C ALA A 366 10.32 3.98 29.37
N TRP A 367 9.58 4.64 28.49
CA TRP A 367 9.35 6.08 28.54
C TRP A 367 8.08 6.48 29.30
N ILE A 368 7.29 5.52 29.77
CA ILE A 368 6.05 5.77 30.54
C ILE A 368 6.32 6.61 31.81
N PRO A 369 7.35 6.35 32.63
CA PRO A 369 7.63 7.19 33.81
C PRO A 369 8.25 8.55 33.48
N GLY A 370 8.67 8.78 32.24
CA GLY A 370 9.33 9.99 31.80
C GLY A 370 8.41 11.23 31.67
N ALA A 371 8.90 12.26 31.00
CA ALA A 371 8.19 13.52 30.77
C ALA A 371 8.36 13.99 29.30
N GLY A 372 7.66 15.06 28.93
CA GLY A 372 7.77 15.72 27.63
C GLY A 372 7.38 14.82 26.47
N LYS A 373 8.07 14.96 25.33
CA LYS A 373 7.76 14.27 24.08
C LYS A 373 7.89 12.73 24.18
N ARG A 374 8.87 12.23 24.94
CA ARG A 374 9.03 10.80 25.19
C ARG A 374 7.82 10.20 25.89
N ARG A 375 7.33 10.86 26.94
CA ARG A 375 6.11 10.46 27.63
C ARG A 375 4.88 10.49 26.69
N SER A 376 4.77 11.51 25.84
CA SER A 376 3.70 11.63 24.86
C SER A 376 3.71 10.43 23.88
N ILE A 377 4.90 10.05 23.36
CA ILE A 377 5.06 8.88 22.48
C ILE A 377 4.62 7.59 23.21
N ALA A 378 5.07 7.37 24.44
CA ALA A 378 4.71 6.18 25.23
C ALA A 378 3.21 6.13 25.58
N ASN A 379 2.59 7.27 25.88
CA ASN A 379 1.15 7.34 26.09
C ASN A 379 0.37 7.03 24.80
N GLY A 380 0.83 7.56 23.65
CA GLY A 380 0.24 7.26 22.36
C GLY A 380 0.31 5.76 22.03
N GLN A 381 1.45 5.12 22.30
CA GLN A 381 1.59 3.67 22.18
C GLN A 381 0.57 2.92 23.07
N ARG A 382 0.42 3.34 24.34
CA ARG A 382 -0.57 2.75 25.24
C ARG A 382 -2.00 2.92 24.72
N ILE A 383 -2.36 4.12 24.23
CA ILE A 383 -3.68 4.37 23.65
C ILE A 383 -3.89 3.48 22.42
N PHE A 384 -2.91 3.39 21.52
CA PHE A 384 -2.95 2.56 20.34
C PHE A 384 -3.20 1.07 20.65
N ASN A 385 -2.58 0.57 21.71
CA ASN A 385 -2.69 -0.83 22.12
C ASN A 385 -3.97 -1.15 22.92
N GLN A 386 -4.51 -0.19 23.68
CA GLN A 386 -5.48 -0.47 24.74
C GLN A 386 -6.80 0.30 24.64
N ARG A 387 -6.85 1.42 23.88
CA ARG A 387 -8.09 2.18 23.75
C ARG A 387 -9.13 1.35 22.99
N THR A 388 -10.20 1.01 23.67
CA THR A 388 -11.25 0.17 23.10
C THR A 388 -11.94 0.86 21.93
N LEU A 389 -12.10 0.12 20.85
CA LEU A 389 -12.87 0.45 19.65
C LEU A 389 -14.05 -0.50 19.53
N LEU A 390 -15.24 0.05 19.34
CA LEU A 390 -16.36 -0.72 18.86
C LEU A 390 -16.27 -0.83 17.34
N ILE A 391 -16.02 -2.04 16.83
CA ILE A 391 -15.84 -2.35 15.42
C ILE A 391 -17.10 -3.02 14.91
N VAL A 392 -17.80 -2.35 13.99
CA VAL A 392 -19.03 -2.82 13.34
C VAL A 392 -18.94 -2.58 11.83
N ASP A 393 -19.61 -3.41 11.05
CA ASP A 393 -19.76 -3.30 9.60
C ASP A 393 -18.41 -3.23 8.83
N VAL A 394 -17.40 -3.95 9.32
CA VAL A 394 -16.11 -4.11 8.65
C VAL A 394 -16.05 -5.47 7.97
N ALA A 395 -16.20 -5.51 6.64
CA ALA A 395 -15.98 -6.73 5.89
C ALA A 395 -14.53 -7.20 6.04
N GLY A 396 -14.36 -8.48 6.36
CA GLY A 396 -13.05 -9.06 6.72
C GLY A 396 -12.74 -9.05 8.22
N VAL A 397 -13.53 -8.36 9.06
CA VAL A 397 -13.50 -8.47 10.52
C VAL A 397 -14.84 -9.00 11.03
N ASN A 398 -15.91 -8.23 10.90
CA ASN A 398 -17.22 -8.62 11.42
C ASN A 398 -17.85 -9.80 10.67
N THR A 399 -17.43 -10.08 9.45
CA THR A 399 -17.81 -11.30 8.71
C THR A 399 -17.19 -12.58 9.29
N VAL A 400 -16.18 -12.46 10.15
CA VAL A 400 -15.47 -13.58 10.78
C VAL A 400 -15.70 -13.62 12.29
N LEU A 401 -15.66 -12.46 12.96
CA LEU A 401 -15.68 -12.34 14.41
C LEU A 401 -17.08 -12.01 14.98
N GLY A 402 -18.09 -11.86 14.12
CA GLY A 402 -19.44 -11.49 14.50
C GLY A 402 -19.75 -10.00 14.28
N SER A 403 -21.05 -9.66 14.34
CA SER A 403 -21.57 -8.33 13.99
C SER A 403 -21.01 -7.19 14.85
N THR A 404 -20.58 -7.49 16.04
CA THR A 404 -19.99 -6.55 17.00
C THR A 404 -18.70 -7.11 17.55
N PHE A 405 -17.62 -6.35 17.45
CA PHE A 405 -16.32 -6.73 17.97
C PHE A 405 -15.68 -5.54 18.70
N PHE A 406 -15.13 -5.81 19.89
CA PHE A 406 -14.36 -4.82 20.65
C PHE A 406 -12.87 -5.11 20.49
N GLY A 407 -12.14 -4.16 19.96
CA GLY A 407 -10.71 -4.27 19.73
C GLY A 407 -9.96 -3.00 20.09
N ALA A 408 -8.74 -2.90 19.62
CA ALA A 408 -7.90 -1.69 19.66
C ALA A 408 -7.24 -1.48 18.28
N CYS A 409 -6.49 -0.41 18.09
CA CYS A 409 -5.76 -0.20 16.82
C CYS A 409 -4.80 -1.37 16.54
N SER A 410 -4.11 -1.88 17.57
CA SER A 410 -3.21 -3.04 17.50
C SER A 410 -3.89 -4.36 17.10
N THR A 411 -5.22 -4.45 17.15
CA THR A 411 -5.97 -5.63 16.68
C THR A 411 -5.78 -5.85 15.17
N CYS A 412 -5.80 -4.77 14.39
CA CYS A 412 -5.58 -4.81 12.94
C CYS A 412 -4.16 -4.36 12.54
N HIS A 413 -3.44 -3.69 13.44
CA HIS A 413 -2.09 -3.18 13.23
C HIS A 413 -1.15 -3.80 14.24
N ASN A 414 -0.82 -5.09 14.07
CA ASN A 414 0.03 -5.79 15.02
C ASN A 414 1.52 -5.52 14.81
N VAL A 415 2.31 -5.60 15.88
CA VAL A 415 3.74 -5.29 15.83
C VAL A 415 4.54 -6.33 15.07
N ASP A 416 4.15 -7.61 15.12
CA ASP A 416 4.84 -8.73 14.48
C ASP A 416 4.95 -8.56 12.96
N HIS A 417 4.05 -7.77 12.35
CA HIS A 417 4.03 -7.48 10.93
C HIS A 417 4.32 -5.99 10.63
N ALA A 418 5.11 -5.35 11.49
CA ALA A 418 5.46 -3.94 11.35
C ALA A 418 4.23 -3.00 11.28
N GLY A 419 3.13 -3.37 11.92
CA GLY A 419 1.86 -2.66 11.91
C GLY A 419 0.92 -3.04 10.76
N ALA A 420 1.31 -3.94 9.86
CA ALA A 420 0.38 -4.58 8.92
C ALA A 420 -0.36 -5.73 9.60
N ASP A 421 -1.51 -6.10 9.07
CA ASP A 421 -2.18 -7.34 9.45
C ASP A 421 -2.24 -8.26 8.22
N VAL A 422 -1.76 -9.49 8.39
CA VAL A 422 -1.71 -10.49 7.31
C VAL A 422 -2.51 -11.75 7.63
N PHE A 423 -3.13 -11.80 8.79
CA PHE A 423 -3.88 -12.97 9.27
C PHE A 423 -5.25 -12.57 9.88
N PRO A 424 -6.29 -13.39 9.74
CA PRO A 424 -6.44 -14.55 8.84
C PRO A 424 -6.69 -14.14 7.39
N ASN A 425 -7.09 -12.90 7.18
CA ASN A 425 -7.33 -12.30 5.89
C ASN A 425 -6.78 -10.86 5.91
N PRO A 426 -5.83 -10.51 5.06
CA PRO A 426 -5.19 -9.20 5.09
C PRO A 426 -6.07 -8.04 4.57
N GLN A 427 -7.24 -8.32 3.99
CA GLN A 427 -8.10 -7.29 3.40
C GLN A 427 -9.26 -6.92 4.32
N ARG A 428 -9.49 -5.60 4.45
CA ARG A 428 -10.56 -5.01 5.28
C ARG A 428 -11.28 -3.91 4.49
N ASP A 429 -12.60 -3.86 4.61
CA ASP A 429 -13.37 -2.69 4.21
C ASP A 429 -13.67 -1.86 5.44
N ILE A 430 -12.94 -0.77 5.61
CA ILE A 430 -13.17 0.25 6.64
C ILE A 430 -13.76 1.54 6.06
N GLY A 431 -14.20 1.52 4.79
CA GLY A 431 -14.79 2.67 4.10
C GLY A 431 -13.79 3.61 3.43
N VAL A 432 -12.49 3.28 3.38
CA VAL A 432 -11.45 4.14 2.76
C VAL A 432 -11.60 4.26 1.25
N GLY A 433 -12.34 3.37 0.58
CA GLY A 433 -12.66 3.49 -0.84
C GLY A 433 -13.73 4.53 -1.18
N GLY A 434 -14.23 5.27 -0.18
CA GLY A 434 -15.35 6.18 -0.36
C GLY A 434 -16.69 5.46 -0.43
N THR A 435 -16.76 4.21 -0.01
CA THR A 435 -18.01 3.49 0.19
C THR A 435 -18.74 4.10 1.39
N ALA A 436 -19.94 4.62 1.18
CA ALA A 436 -20.80 4.99 2.27
C ALA A 436 -21.20 3.73 3.03
N SER A 437 -20.53 3.44 4.15
CA SER A 437 -21.06 2.45 5.07
C SER A 437 -22.34 2.95 5.72
N ALA A 438 -23.21 2.04 6.15
CA ALA A 438 -24.41 2.41 6.92
C ALA A 438 -24.09 3.23 8.19
N THR A 439 -22.82 3.31 8.57
CA THR A 439 -22.28 4.00 9.74
C THR A 439 -21.54 5.32 9.44
N GLY A 440 -21.66 5.87 8.20
CA GLY A 440 -21.17 7.22 7.91
C GLY A 440 -19.70 7.34 7.57
N GLY A 441 -19.17 6.43 6.77
CA GLY A 441 -17.83 6.57 6.17
C GLY A 441 -17.71 7.82 5.29
N PRO A 442 -16.48 8.28 4.96
CA PRO A 442 -16.28 9.47 4.16
C PRO A 442 -16.95 9.32 2.79
N SER A 443 -17.60 10.39 2.33
CA SER A 443 -18.15 10.46 0.99
C SER A 443 -17.04 10.39 -0.07
N ALA A 444 -17.36 9.85 -1.24
CA ALA A 444 -16.46 9.77 -2.37
C ALA A 444 -15.82 11.12 -2.72
N SER A 445 -14.50 11.16 -2.89
CA SER A 445 -13.74 12.37 -3.21
C SER A 445 -14.13 12.95 -4.58
N GLY A 446 -14.24 14.28 -4.65
CA GLY A 446 -14.72 14.99 -5.86
C GLY A 446 -13.75 14.97 -7.04
N ASP A 447 -12.47 14.82 -6.80
CA ASP A 447 -11.39 14.85 -7.80
C ASP A 447 -10.98 13.46 -8.33
N LEU A 448 -11.58 12.39 -7.79
CA LEU A 448 -11.40 11.01 -8.24
C LEU A 448 -12.62 10.51 -9.04
N PRO A 449 -12.47 9.41 -9.80
CA PRO A 449 -13.63 8.79 -10.43
C PRO A 449 -14.61 8.30 -9.35
N VAL A 450 -15.88 8.25 -9.68
CA VAL A 450 -16.92 7.61 -8.87
C VAL A 450 -17.56 6.51 -9.70
N PHE A 451 -17.44 5.31 -9.22
CA PHE A 451 -18.10 4.13 -9.77
C PHE A 451 -19.34 3.80 -8.95
N ARG A 452 -20.36 3.30 -9.62
CA ARG A 452 -21.56 2.71 -9.01
C ARG A 452 -21.58 1.22 -9.31
N LEU A 453 -21.61 0.42 -8.25
CA LEU A 453 -21.63 -1.02 -8.33
C LEU A 453 -23.00 -1.54 -7.89
N THR A 454 -23.58 -2.44 -8.69
CA THR A 454 -24.83 -3.12 -8.35
C THR A 454 -24.63 -4.62 -8.46
N CYS A 455 -24.76 -5.32 -7.35
CA CYS A 455 -24.60 -6.77 -7.28
C CYS A 455 -25.75 -7.48 -8.01
N ARG A 456 -25.41 -8.47 -8.82
CA ARG A 456 -26.40 -9.29 -9.56
C ARG A 456 -27.28 -10.08 -8.60
N ALA A 457 -28.50 -10.39 -9.01
CA ALA A 457 -29.47 -11.06 -8.17
C ALA A 457 -29.01 -12.46 -7.68
N ASN A 458 -28.25 -13.15 -8.51
CA ASN A 458 -27.71 -14.49 -8.22
C ASN A 458 -26.37 -14.49 -7.48
N ALA A 459 -25.77 -13.33 -7.24
CA ALA A 459 -24.51 -13.20 -6.49
C ALA A 459 -24.78 -13.05 -4.99
N ALA A 460 -23.78 -13.39 -4.16
CA ALA A 460 -23.79 -13.00 -2.75
C ALA A 460 -23.70 -11.46 -2.63
N PRO A 461 -24.54 -10.82 -1.80
CA PRO A 461 -24.46 -9.37 -1.60
C PRO A 461 -23.19 -8.98 -0.85
N HIS A 462 -22.84 -7.68 -0.90
CA HIS A 462 -21.85 -7.15 0.04
C HIS A 462 -22.36 -7.33 1.48
N PRO A 463 -21.53 -7.81 2.44
CA PRO A 463 -22.00 -8.22 3.77
C PRO A 463 -22.76 -7.16 4.55
N PHE A 464 -22.43 -5.88 4.34
CA PHE A 464 -23.00 -4.77 5.12
C PHE A 464 -23.69 -3.71 4.25
N LEU A 465 -23.35 -3.61 2.95
CA LEU A 465 -23.92 -2.63 2.03
C LEU A 465 -25.04 -3.25 1.15
N GLY A 466 -25.30 -4.54 1.31
CA GLY A 466 -26.32 -5.23 0.54
C GLY A 466 -25.95 -5.39 -0.95
N ARG A 467 -26.94 -5.27 -1.83
CA ARG A 467 -26.76 -5.42 -3.28
C ARG A 467 -26.44 -4.09 -3.99
N GLY A 468 -26.44 -3.00 -3.28
CA GLY A 468 -26.22 -1.67 -3.84
C GLY A 468 -27.52 -0.95 -4.25
N PRO A 469 -27.38 0.17 -4.98
CA PRO A 469 -26.13 0.65 -5.59
C PRO A 469 -25.09 1.13 -4.55
N ILE A 470 -23.83 0.71 -4.75
CA ILE A 470 -22.70 1.10 -3.92
C ILE A 470 -21.84 2.08 -4.72
N GLU A 471 -21.67 3.31 -4.24
CA GLU A 471 -20.80 4.30 -4.88
C GLU A 471 -19.43 4.33 -4.19
N THR A 472 -18.36 4.30 -5.00
CA THR A 472 -16.99 4.26 -4.51
C THR A 472 -16.02 4.92 -5.48
N ASN A 473 -14.94 5.51 -4.97
CA ASN A 473 -13.82 5.97 -5.79
C ASN A 473 -12.91 4.82 -6.25
N ASP A 474 -12.86 3.76 -5.45
CA ASP A 474 -12.04 2.59 -5.73
C ASP A 474 -12.69 1.34 -5.14
N PRO A 475 -13.16 0.41 -5.98
CA PRO A 475 -13.74 -0.85 -5.53
C PRO A 475 -12.78 -1.80 -4.80
N GLY A 476 -11.46 -1.47 -4.71
CA GLY A 476 -10.48 -2.28 -4.02
C GLY A 476 -10.29 -3.66 -4.63
N LEU A 477 -10.32 -4.70 -3.79
CA LEU A 477 -10.15 -6.10 -4.18
C LEU A 477 -11.20 -6.56 -5.21
N ALA A 478 -12.40 -5.97 -5.23
CA ALA A 478 -13.46 -6.37 -6.15
C ALA A 478 -13.10 -6.13 -7.63
N LEU A 479 -12.27 -5.15 -7.96
CA LEU A 479 -11.77 -4.96 -9.34
C LEU A 479 -10.87 -6.11 -9.81
N PHE A 480 -10.31 -6.88 -8.88
CA PHE A 480 -9.49 -8.04 -9.20
C PHE A 480 -10.29 -9.35 -9.18
N THR A 481 -11.21 -9.52 -8.22
CA THR A 481 -11.95 -10.76 -8.04
C THR A 481 -13.27 -10.80 -8.81
N GLY A 482 -13.88 -9.66 -9.09
CA GLY A 482 -15.23 -9.55 -9.62
C GLY A 482 -16.32 -9.93 -8.61
N ARG A 483 -16.00 -10.03 -7.31
CA ARG A 483 -16.94 -10.50 -6.27
C ARG A 483 -17.53 -9.32 -5.51
N CYS A 484 -18.85 -9.35 -5.31
CA CYS A 484 -19.56 -8.34 -4.53
C CYS A 484 -19.09 -8.24 -3.09
N ALA A 485 -18.81 -9.36 -2.46
CA ALA A 485 -18.33 -9.43 -1.08
C ALA A 485 -16.94 -8.77 -0.88
N ASP A 486 -16.24 -8.46 -1.97
CA ASP A 486 -14.88 -7.88 -1.93
C ASP A 486 -14.84 -6.37 -2.24
N ILE A 487 -15.99 -5.74 -2.47
CA ILE A 487 -16.09 -4.30 -2.71
C ILE A 487 -15.55 -3.55 -1.49
N GLY A 488 -14.70 -2.55 -1.72
CA GLY A 488 -14.14 -1.69 -0.68
C GLY A 488 -13.03 -2.31 0.17
N LYS A 489 -12.63 -3.56 -0.06
CA LYS A 489 -11.58 -4.21 0.71
C LYS A 489 -10.18 -3.80 0.24
N PHE A 490 -9.34 -3.42 1.21
CA PHE A 490 -7.92 -3.09 1.02
C PHE A 490 -7.05 -3.81 2.04
N THR A 491 -5.78 -4.01 1.68
CA THR A 491 -4.77 -4.58 2.60
C THR A 491 -4.42 -3.58 3.69
N VAL A 492 -4.16 -4.09 4.89
CA VAL A 492 -3.65 -3.28 6.00
C VAL A 492 -2.19 -2.91 5.74
N PRO A 493 -1.84 -1.62 5.67
CA PRO A 493 -0.48 -1.19 5.37
C PRO A 493 0.44 -1.29 6.60
N GLN A 494 1.75 -1.36 6.35
CA GLN A 494 2.75 -1.22 7.39
C GLN A 494 2.73 0.18 8.02
N LEU A 495 2.91 0.25 9.34
CA LEU A 495 2.98 1.48 10.11
C LEU A 495 4.43 1.83 10.46
N ARG A 496 5.25 2.07 9.44
CA ARG A 496 6.64 2.52 9.63
C ARG A 496 6.93 3.69 8.71
N ALA A 497 7.86 4.55 9.11
CA ALA A 497 8.28 5.73 8.36
C ALA A 497 7.11 6.66 7.96
N LEU A 498 6.08 6.76 8.79
CA LEU A 498 4.82 7.43 8.42
C LEU A 498 5.05 8.90 8.06
N VAL A 499 5.81 9.65 8.87
CA VAL A 499 6.06 11.09 8.66
C VAL A 499 6.92 11.42 7.44
N ALA A 500 7.49 10.40 6.79
CA ALA A 500 8.28 10.58 5.58
C ALA A 500 7.47 10.36 4.29
N ARG A 501 6.22 9.89 4.39
CA ARG A 501 5.42 9.46 3.24
C ARG A 501 3.98 9.99 3.23
N GLU A 502 3.76 11.16 3.79
CA GLU A 502 2.49 11.90 3.67
C GLU A 502 2.11 12.14 2.19
N PRO A 503 0.77 12.18 1.87
CA PRO A 503 -0.42 11.95 2.69
C PRO A 503 -0.74 10.45 2.84
N TYR A 504 -1.82 10.13 3.58
CA TYR A 504 -2.15 8.77 4.01
C TYR A 504 -3.38 8.21 3.29
N PHE A 505 -3.66 6.93 3.55
CA PHE A 505 -4.57 6.03 2.85
C PHE A 505 -4.12 5.72 1.41
N HIS A 506 -4.81 4.80 0.76
CA HIS A 506 -4.48 4.38 -0.61
C HIS A 506 -4.66 5.52 -1.62
N ASP A 507 -5.56 6.44 -1.36
CA ASP A 507 -5.97 7.56 -2.22
C ASP A 507 -5.42 8.94 -1.74
N GLY A 508 -4.59 8.97 -0.70
CA GLY A 508 -4.05 10.21 -0.16
C GLY A 508 -5.09 11.15 0.44
N SER A 509 -6.25 10.65 0.88
CA SER A 509 -7.35 11.46 1.40
C SER A 509 -7.05 12.10 2.76
N ALA A 510 -6.19 11.49 3.57
CA ALA A 510 -5.78 12.07 4.84
C ALA A 510 -4.42 12.78 4.72
N ALA A 511 -4.42 14.11 4.79
CA ALA A 511 -3.23 14.92 4.62
C ALA A 511 -2.22 14.77 5.77
N THR A 512 -2.68 14.47 6.98
CA THR A 512 -1.87 14.39 8.21
C THR A 512 -2.24 13.17 9.04
N LEU A 513 -1.38 12.78 9.99
CA LEU A 513 -1.69 11.71 10.95
C LEU A 513 -2.89 12.07 11.84
N GLU A 514 -3.08 13.34 12.15
CA GLU A 514 -4.28 13.78 12.87
C GLU A 514 -5.55 13.52 12.05
N ALA A 515 -5.52 13.80 10.75
CA ALA A 515 -6.65 13.51 9.85
C ALA A 515 -6.94 11.99 9.79
N VAL A 516 -5.90 11.14 9.83
CA VAL A 516 -6.06 9.68 9.95
C VAL A 516 -6.80 9.32 11.24
N ILE A 517 -6.39 9.88 12.39
CA ILE A 517 -7.04 9.58 13.68
C ILE A 517 -8.50 10.06 13.66
N ARG A 518 -8.79 11.26 13.13
CA ARG A 518 -10.16 11.76 12.99
C ARG A 518 -11.03 10.88 12.10
N PHE A 519 -10.47 10.32 11.01
CA PHE A 519 -11.18 9.32 10.21
C PHE A 519 -11.59 8.12 11.07
N TYR A 520 -10.69 7.59 11.90
CA TYR A 520 -11.00 6.47 12.78
C TYR A 520 -12.03 6.84 13.87
N GLU A 521 -12.01 8.07 14.40
CA GLU A 521 -13.03 8.56 15.33
C GLU A 521 -14.41 8.68 14.69
N GLN A 522 -14.48 9.02 13.41
CA GLN A 522 -15.74 9.06 12.66
C GLN A 522 -16.25 7.65 12.31
N ARG A 523 -15.32 6.74 12.05
CA ARG A 523 -15.64 5.39 11.60
C ARG A 523 -15.96 4.43 12.74
N PHE A 524 -15.35 4.60 13.89
CA PHE A 524 -15.45 3.71 15.05
C PHE A 524 -15.73 4.48 16.32
N GLN A 525 -16.51 3.87 17.20
CA GLN A 525 -16.75 4.43 18.52
C GLN A 525 -15.60 4.05 19.46
N PHE A 526 -14.88 5.07 19.96
CA PHE A 526 -13.86 4.91 21.01
C PHE A 526 -14.50 4.91 22.39
N SER A 527 -14.07 4.03 23.27
CA SER A 527 -14.53 3.98 24.67
C SER A 527 -13.34 3.94 25.64
N PRO A 528 -13.14 4.99 26.45
CA PRO A 528 -13.78 6.32 26.34
C PRO A 528 -13.38 7.05 25.05
N PRO A 529 -14.12 8.11 24.64
CA PRO A 529 -13.74 8.96 23.52
C PRO A 529 -12.33 9.54 23.66
N LEU A 530 -11.66 9.85 22.54
CA LEU A 530 -10.34 10.47 22.58
C LEU A 530 -10.44 11.94 22.99
N SER A 531 -9.66 12.35 23.98
CA SER A 531 -9.41 13.76 24.26
C SER A 531 -8.44 14.36 23.23
N ASP A 532 -8.31 15.71 23.19
CA ASP A 532 -7.30 16.38 22.36
C ASP A 532 -5.90 15.92 22.71
N LYS A 533 -5.65 15.67 24.00
CA LYS A 533 -4.36 15.11 24.47
C LYS A 533 -4.14 13.69 23.96
N ASP A 534 -5.14 12.84 23.99
CA ASP A 534 -5.03 11.47 23.46
C ASP A 534 -4.70 11.47 21.97
N ARG A 535 -5.35 12.36 21.18
CA ARG A 535 -5.02 12.54 19.76
C ARG A 535 -3.58 12.99 19.55
N ALA A 536 -3.12 13.98 20.30
CA ALA A 536 -1.75 14.48 20.22
C ALA A 536 -0.72 13.39 20.61
N ASP A 537 -1.02 12.58 21.63
CA ASP A 537 -0.18 11.47 22.05
C ASP A 537 -0.15 10.35 20.98
N LEU A 538 -1.30 10.01 20.36
CA LEU A 538 -1.36 9.08 19.22
C LEU A 538 -0.57 9.57 18.02
N VAL A 539 -0.71 10.84 17.64
CA VAL A 539 0.11 11.46 16.57
C VAL A 539 1.59 11.35 16.91
N SER A 540 1.95 11.58 18.18
CA SER A 540 3.35 11.48 18.64
C SER A 540 3.89 10.06 18.48
N PHE A 541 3.11 9.05 18.85
CA PHE A 541 3.49 7.64 18.69
C PHE A 541 3.61 7.26 17.21
N LEU A 542 2.59 7.52 16.41
CA LEU A 542 2.61 7.21 14.97
C LEU A 542 3.76 7.92 14.24
N SER A 543 4.14 9.11 14.70
CA SER A 543 5.29 9.87 14.14
C SER A 543 6.64 9.25 14.51
N ALA A 544 6.68 8.40 15.53
CA ALA A 544 7.88 7.72 16.00
C ALA A 544 8.08 6.31 15.41
N LEU A 545 7.13 5.85 14.58
CA LEU A 545 7.21 4.55 13.88
C LEU A 545 7.97 4.66 12.49
#